data_79a55d9c7daeb63eb5bc528035992185
#
_entry.id   79a55d9c7daeb63eb5bc528035992185
#
_cell.length_a   1.000
_cell.length_b   1.000
_cell.length_c   1.000
_cell.angle_alpha   90.00
_cell.angle_beta   90.00
_cell.angle_gamma   90.00
#
_symmetry.space_group_name_H-M   'P 1'
#
loop_
_entity.id
_entity.type
_entity.pdbx_description
1 polymer ?
#
loop_
_entity_poly.entity_id
_entity_poly.type
_entity_poly.pdbx_seq_one_letter_code
_entity_poly.pdbx_strand_id
1 'polypeptide(L)'
;MPKATRFFAGTLAFFAAVSLSAADFTVKVTTTPVPKDVSADVKKTLGKNCIQLSTGGKPWLEFWMRAPLPLKAKPANPEKALDALATSTLIGVVRVHKSGRDYRDDDLYMGVFTMRYGKIPGDGNHLGATDYPYFAVLIPVTKDPKLDTYKTFKTMTKASLKETAAEHPMIISLRPAKKAGAEPAIIEPAPEHRSILFGAIGALKGSKTAIPFPLQVVFEGFGEQ
;
A
#
# COMPACT_ATOMS: atom_id res chain seq x y z
N MET A 1 -27.12 -74.53 -13.53
CA MET A 1 -26.00 -73.56 -13.55
C MET A 1 -26.51 -72.24 -13.06
N PRO A 2 -26.16 -71.74 -11.87
CA PRO A 2 -26.64 -70.45 -11.36
C PRO A 2 -25.67 -69.33 -11.80
N LYS A 3 -26.28 -68.24 -12.28
CA LYS A 3 -25.59 -66.99 -12.67
C LYS A 3 -25.22 -66.21 -11.41
N ALA A 4 -23.92 -65.91 -11.26
CA ALA A 4 -23.39 -65.03 -10.19
C ALA A 4 -23.59 -63.53 -10.57
N THR A 5 -24.38 -62.84 -9.79
CA THR A 5 -24.57 -61.38 -9.89
C THR A 5 -23.47 -60.70 -9.08
N ARG A 6 -22.58 -59.96 -9.76
CA ARG A 6 -21.54 -59.14 -9.10
C ARG A 6 -22.11 -57.78 -8.73
N PHE A 7 -22.20 -57.51 -7.42
CA PHE A 7 -22.48 -56.17 -6.91
C PHE A 7 -21.18 -55.33 -6.96
N PHE A 8 -21.23 -54.24 -7.71
CA PHE A 8 -20.18 -53.19 -7.67
C PHE A 8 -20.56 -52.22 -6.56
N ALA A 9 -19.79 -52.21 -5.47
CA ALA A 9 -19.88 -51.16 -4.43
C ALA A 9 -19.07 -49.95 -4.91
N GLY A 10 -19.79 -48.94 -5.37
CA GLY A 10 -19.16 -47.64 -5.70
C GLY A 10 -18.87 -46.87 -4.42
N THR A 11 -17.58 -46.65 -4.13
CA THR A 11 -17.14 -45.80 -3.01
C THR A 11 -17.29 -44.35 -3.46
N LEU A 12 -18.25 -43.64 -2.86
CA LEU A 12 -18.45 -42.19 -3.05
C LEU A 12 -17.39 -41.47 -2.23
N ALA A 13 -16.35 -40.93 -2.87
CA ALA A 13 -15.38 -40.07 -2.21
C ALA A 13 -16.00 -38.68 -2.01
N PHE A 14 -16.27 -38.34 -0.74
CA PHE A 14 -16.68 -37.00 -0.34
C PHE A 14 -15.46 -36.08 -0.37
N PHE A 15 -15.33 -35.27 -1.39
CA PHE A 15 -14.40 -34.14 -1.40
C PHE A 15 -14.97 -33.03 -0.50
N ALA A 16 -14.46 -32.93 0.71
CA ALA A 16 -14.69 -31.76 1.56
C ALA A 16 -13.96 -30.58 0.91
N ALA A 17 -14.70 -29.66 0.29
CA ALA A 17 -14.19 -28.38 -0.12
C ALA A 17 -13.79 -27.60 1.15
N VAL A 18 -12.50 -27.49 1.40
CA VAL A 18 -11.95 -26.54 2.40
C VAL A 18 -12.17 -25.16 1.84
N SER A 19 -13.24 -24.49 2.28
CA SER A 19 -13.43 -23.06 2.05
C SER A 19 -12.30 -22.34 2.79
N LEU A 20 -11.27 -21.86 2.09
CA LEU A 20 -10.38 -20.86 2.65
C LEU A 20 -11.24 -19.64 2.98
N SER A 21 -11.45 -19.43 4.28
CA SER A 21 -12.08 -18.21 4.77
C SER A 21 -11.20 -17.05 4.34
N ALA A 22 -11.71 -16.20 3.44
CA ALA A 22 -11.06 -14.94 3.10
C ALA A 22 -10.80 -14.19 4.41
N ALA A 23 -9.56 -13.76 4.66
CA ALA A 23 -9.22 -13.04 5.87
C ALA A 23 -10.14 -11.82 6.00
N ASP A 24 -10.85 -11.69 7.15
CA ASP A 24 -11.73 -10.56 7.42
C ASP A 24 -10.89 -9.30 7.60
N PHE A 25 -10.74 -8.53 6.53
CA PHE A 25 -10.13 -7.21 6.59
C PHE A 25 -11.17 -6.16 6.96
N THR A 26 -10.78 -5.26 7.85
CA THR A 26 -11.56 -4.07 8.20
C THR A 26 -10.70 -2.84 8.14
N VAL A 27 -11.26 -1.72 7.68
CA VAL A 27 -10.57 -0.43 7.66
C VAL A 27 -11.39 0.62 8.42
N LYS A 28 -10.70 1.47 9.19
CA LYS A 28 -11.34 2.57 9.93
C LYS A 28 -10.37 3.73 10.14
N VAL A 29 -10.93 4.91 10.40
CA VAL A 29 -10.19 6.06 10.91
C VAL A 29 -10.07 5.94 12.43
N THR A 30 -8.87 6.20 12.95
CA THR A 30 -8.60 6.23 14.39
C THR A 30 -7.81 7.48 14.77
N THR A 31 -7.71 7.73 16.07
CA THR A 31 -6.87 8.80 16.64
C THR A 31 -5.55 8.25 17.19
N THR A 32 -5.12 7.07 16.73
CA THR A 32 -3.85 6.47 17.12
C THR A 32 -2.71 7.46 16.89
N PRO A 33 -1.90 7.78 17.91
CA PRO A 33 -0.85 8.78 17.77
C PRO A 33 0.27 8.29 16.87
N VAL A 34 0.89 9.23 16.15
CA VAL A 34 2.09 8.95 15.34
C VAL A 34 3.19 8.33 16.22
N PRO A 35 3.86 7.27 15.79
CA PRO A 35 4.92 6.59 16.53
C PRO A 35 6.00 7.54 17.07
N LYS A 36 6.54 7.24 18.25
CA LYS A 36 7.49 8.12 18.95
C LYS A 36 8.81 8.30 18.21
N ASP A 37 9.25 7.29 17.48
CA ASP A 37 10.48 7.22 16.69
C ASP A 37 10.44 8.00 15.37
N VAL A 38 9.27 8.44 14.93
CA VAL A 38 9.15 9.37 13.80
C VAL A 38 9.72 10.73 14.19
N SER A 39 10.53 11.36 13.33
CA SER A 39 11.14 12.66 13.60
C SER A 39 10.10 13.77 13.79
N ALA A 40 10.46 14.81 14.56
CA ALA A 40 9.57 15.92 14.81
C ALA A 40 9.17 16.67 13.53
N ASP A 41 10.08 16.77 12.54
CA ASP A 41 9.81 17.45 11.29
C ASP A 41 8.81 16.67 10.42
N VAL A 42 8.96 15.35 10.35
CA VAL A 42 7.99 14.50 9.67
C VAL A 42 6.64 14.57 10.37
N LYS A 43 6.57 14.43 11.71
CA LYS A 43 5.32 14.50 12.48
C LYS A 43 4.51 15.75 12.20
N LYS A 44 5.15 16.93 12.11
CA LYS A 44 4.48 18.22 11.85
C LYS A 44 3.72 18.26 10.52
N THR A 45 4.08 17.39 9.58
CA THR A 45 3.44 17.35 8.25
C THR A 45 2.33 16.32 8.13
N LEU A 46 2.17 15.44 9.12
CA LEU A 46 1.17 14.39 9.08
C LEU A 46 -0.20 14.90 9.54
N GLY A 47 -1.24 14.35 8.94
CA GLY A 47 -2.62 14.54 9.41
C GLY A 47 -2.83 13.98 10.80
N LYS A 48 -3.91 14.43 11.46
CA LYS A 48 -4.25 13.99 12.83
C LYS A 48 -4.82 12.58 12.89
N ASN A 49 -5.37 12.09 11.78
CA ASN A 49 -6.05 10.82 11.70
C ASN A 49 -5.09 9.71 11.24
N CYS A 50 -5.31 8.53 11.79
CA CYS A 50 -4.67 7.30 11.36
C CYS A 50 -5.70 6.44 10.61
N ILE A 51 -5.33 5.93 9.45
CA ILE A 51 -6.12 4.92 8.72
C ILE A 51 -5.58 3.57 9.16
N GLN A 52 -6.41 2.79 9.86
CA GLN A 52 -6.03 1.49 10.39
C GLN A 52 -6.70 0.38 9.58
N LEU A 53 -5.88 -0.48 8.96
CA LEU A 53 -6.28 -1.75 8.39
C LEU A 53 -6.04 -2.85 9.43
N SER A 54 -7.06 -3.67 9.66
CA SER A 54 -7.00 -4.80 10.61
C SER A 54 -7.36 -6.10 9.90
N THR A 55 -6.77 -7.21 10.37
CA THR A 55 -7.12 -8.57 9.96
C THR A 55 -7.31 -9.44 11.20
N GLY A 56 -8.35 -10.28 11.22
CA GLY A 56 -8.69 -11.08 12.37
C GLY A 56 -8.89 -10.24 13.64
N GLY A 57 -9.45 -9.03 13.51
CA GLY A 57 -9.71 -8.10 14.60
C GLY A 57 -8.48 -7.39 15.19
N LYS A 58 -7.27 -7.62 14.65
CA LYS A 58 -6.02 -7.00 15.11
C LYS A 58 -5.47 -6.02 14.07
N PRO A 59 -4.90 -4.86 14.49
CA PRO A 59 -4.21 -3.96 13.56
C PRO A 59 -3.11 -4.70 12.81
N TRP A 60 -3.07 -4.50 11.49
CA TRP A 60 -1.98 -4.97 10.63
C TRP A 60 -1.19 -3.82 10.08
N LEU A 61 -1.85 -2.84 9.41
CA LEU A 61 -1.22 -1.64 8.86
C LEU A 61 -1.91 -0.39 9.44
N GLU A 62 -1.10 0.60 9.82
CA GLU A 62 -1.56 1.92 10.25
C GLU A 62 -0.87 2.99 9.43
N PHE A 63 -1.65 3.89 8.82
CA PHE A 63 -1.16 4.95 7.95
C PHE A 63 -1.45 6.32 8.51
N TRP A 64 -0.43 7.16 8.61
CA TRP A 64 -0.53 8.60 8.89
C TRP A 64 -0.11 9.35 7.63
N MET A 65 -1.08 9.84 6.88
CA MET A 65 -0.81 10.50 5.60
C MET A 65 -0.34 11.94 5.81
N ARG A 66 0.56 12.40 4.96
CA ARG A 66 0.94 13.81 4.92
C ARG A 66 -0.25 14.65 4.46
N ALA A 67 -0.49 15.77 5.15
CA ALA A 67 -1.60 16.68 4.86
C ALA A 67 -1.14 18.15 5.03
N PRO A 68 -1.10 18.94 3.94
CA PRO A 68 -1.33 18.53 2.55
C PRO A 68 -0.12 17.81 1.91
N LEU A 69 -0.39 16.96 0.92
CA LEU A 69 0.62 16.42 0.00
C LEU A 69 1.15 17.55 -0.89
N PRO A 70 2.46 17.76 -1.00
CA PRO A 70 3.04 18.83 -1.84
C PRO A 70 2.97 18.42 -3.32
N LEU A 71 2.19 19.13 -4.09
CA LEU A 71 2.03 18.92 -5.52
C LEU A 71 2.96 19.83 -6.32
N LYS A 72 3.61 19.30 -7.35
CA LYS A 72 4.42 20.08 -8.33
C LYS A 72 3.54 20.81 -9.35
N ALA A 73 2.33 20.29 -9.61
CA ALA A 73 1.35 20.87 -10.52
C ALA A 73 -0.07 20.51 -10.08
N LYS A 74 -1.07 21.28 -10.53
CA LYS A 74 -2.48 20.89 -10.35
C LYS A 74 -2.76 19.67 -11.24
N PRO A 75 -3.27 18.55 -10.68
CA PRO A 75 -3.65 17.40 -11.49
C PRO A 75 -4.79 17.76 -12.46
N ALA A 76 -4.73 17.23 -13.69
CA ALA A 76 -5.77 17.46 -14.70
C ALA A 76 -7.13 16.89 -14.27
N ASN A 77 -7.10 15.78 -13.56
CA ASN A 77 -8.25 15.13 -12.94
C ASN A 77 -7.76 14.28 -11.75
N PRO A 78 -8.64 13.73 -10.92
CA PRO A 78 -8.24 12.91 -9.78
C PRO A 78 -7.41 11.68 -10.14
N GLU A 79 -7.66 11.03 -11.28
CA GLU A 79 -6.91 9.85 -11.74
C GLU A 79 -5.45 10.19 -12.12
N LYS A 80 -5.13 11.47 -12.34
CA LYS A 80 -3.77 11.98 -12.57
C LYS A 80 -3.12 12.58 -11.32
N ALA A 81 -3.75 12.43 -10.16
CA ALA A 81 -3.26 13.03 -8.91
C ALA A 81 -1.84 12.53 -8.56
N LEU A 82 -1.55 11.24 -8.73
CA LEU A 82 -0.22 10.68 -8.46
C LEU A 82 0.87 11.26 -9.38
N ASP A 83 0.56 11.61 -10.63
CA ASP A 83 1.50 12.27 -11.55
C ASP A 83 1.87 13.68 -11.10
N ALA A 84 1.06 14.30 -10.24
CA ALA A 84 1.33 15.62 -9.67
C ALA A 84 2.34 15.60 -8.52
N LEU A 85 2.72 14.43 -8.01
CA LEU A 85 3.78 14.28 -7.02
C LEU A 85 5.16 14.28 -7.69
N ALA A 86 6.15 14.86 -7.02
CA ALA A 86 7.54 14.68 -7.38
C ALA A 86 8.05 13.33 -6.83
N THR A 87 8.93 12.65 -7.58
CA THR A 87 9.60 11.44 -7.08
C THR A 87 10.27 11.72 -5.73
N SER A 88 10.22 10.73 -4.84
CA SER A 88 10.79 10.80 -3.48
C SER A 88 10.02 11.74 -2.52
N THR A 89 8.88 12.31 -2.93
CA THR A 89 8.01 13.05 -2.01
C THR A 89 7.60 12.17 -0.84
N LEU A 90 7.78 12.65 0.40
CA LEU A 90 7.19 12.01 1.58
C LEU A 90 5.67 12.14 1.49
N ILE A 91 4.97 11.01 1.43
CA ILE A 91 3.50 10.98 1.36
C ILE A 91 2.84 10.56 2.67
N GLY A 92 3.61 9.97 3.59
CA GLY A 92 3.09 9.53 4.88
C GLY A 92 4.08 8.69 5.65
N VAL A 93 3.56 8.09 6.71
CA VAL A 93 4.22 7.09 7.56
C VAL A 93 3.30 5.88 7.65
N VAL A 94 3.88 4.69 7.64
CA VAL A 94 3.16 3.44 7.88
C VAL A 94 3.81 2.67 9.03
N ARG A 95 2.98 2.08 9.90
CA ARG A 95 3.40 1.04 10.84
C ARG A 95 2.88 -0.30 10.34
N VAL A 96 3.78 -1.27 10.25
CA VAL A 96 3.50 -2.68 9.98
C VAL A 96 3.58 -3.42 11.31
N HIS A 97 2.45 -3.91 11.84
CA HIS A 97 2.38 -4.59 13.13
C HIS A 97 2.80 -6.04 13.07
N LYS A 98 2.66 -6.66 11.92
CA LYS A 98 3.03 -8.05 11.66
C LYS A 98 3.60 -8.15 10.26
N SER A 99 4.74 -8.80 10.12
CA SER A 99 5.32 -9.09 8.81
C SER A 99 4.35 -9.89 7.95
N GLY A 100 4.40 -9.65 6.67
CA GLY A 100 3.54 -10.26 5.65
C GLY A 100 4.19 -10.12 4.30
N ARG A 101 3.37 -10.13 3.27
CA ARG A 101 3.81 -9.91 1.89
C ARG A 101 2.99 -8.80 1.24
N ASP A 102 3.62 -8.11 0.29
CA ASP A 102 2.90 -7.20 -0.58
C ASP A 102 2.17 -7.98 -1.70
N TYR A 103 1.48 -7.30 -2.59
CA TYR A 103 0.74 -7.95 -3.66
C TYR A 103 1.64 -8.65 -4.72
N ARG A 104 2.95 -8.41 -4.71
CA ARG A 104 3.94 -9.05 -5.59
C ARG A 104 4.68 -10.20 -4.92
N ASP A 105 4.21 -10.63 -3.74
CA ASP A 105 4.84 -11.64 -2.90
C ASP A 105 6.22 -11.23 -2.34
N ASP A 106 6.54 -9.91 -2.36
CA ASP A 106 7.73 -9.37 -1.71
C ASP A 106 7.50 -9.18 -0.21
N ASP A 107 8.54 -9.35 0.59
CA ASP A 107 8.46 -9.25 2.05
C ASP A 107 8.10 -7.85 2.54
N LEU A 108 7.08 -7.78 3.39
CA LEU A 108 6.68 -6.60 4.15
C LEU A 108 7.06 -6.80 5.63
N TYR A 109 8.17 -6.20 6.06
CA TYR A 109 8.70 -6.39 7.41
C TYR A 109 7.95 -5.56 8.45
N MET A 110 7.87 -6.11 9.68
CA MET A 110 7.36 -5.39 10.84
C MET A 110 8.23 -4.16 11.15
N GLY A 111 7.59 -3.02 11.47
CA GLY A 111 8.32 -1.79 11.80
C GLY A 111 7.53 -0.52 11.52
N VAL A 112 8.22 0.62 11.61
CA VAL A 112 7.69 1.95 11.28
C VAL A 112 8.53 2.56 10.15
N PHE A 113 7.85 2.97 9.09
CA PHE A 113 8.49 3.39 7.85
C PHE A 113 7.91 4.71 7.36
N THR A 114 8.76 5.56 6.80
CA THR A 114 8.29 6.64 5.92
C THR A 114 7.88 6.05 4.59
N MET A 115 6.91 6.69 3.95
CA MET A 115 6.40 6.34 2.62
C MET A 115 6.88 7.39 1.62
N ARG A 116 7.81 7.02 0.75
CA ARG A 116 8.38 7.90 -0.28
C ARG A 116 7.83 7.53 -1.65
N TYR A 117 7.14 8.47 -2.28
CA TYR A 117 6.53 8.27 -3.59
C TYR A 117 7.55 7.91 -4.68
N GLY A 118 7.23 6.90 -5.47
CA GLY A 118 7.95 6.49 -6.66
C GLY A 118 7.00 6.21 -7.83
N LYS A 119 7.55 6.29 -9.04
CA LYS A 119 6.88 5.90 -10.26
C LYS A 119 7.87 5.13 -11.12
N ILE A 120 7.45 4.03 -11.71
CA ILE A 120 8.25 3.26 -12.67
C ILE A 120 8.50 4.13 -13.90
N PRO A 121 9.76 4.26 -14.35
CA PRO A 121 10.06 4.96 -15.59
C PRO A 121 9.38 4.28 -16.78
N GLY A 122 8.81 5.08 -17.69
CA GLY A 122 8.25 4.57 -18.95
C GLY A 122 9.32 4.39 -20.04
N ASP A 123 10.47 3.83 -19.68
CA ASP A 123 11.67 3.69 -20.56
C ASP A 123 11.69 2.37 -21.37
N GLY A 124 10.63 1.58 -21.30
CA GLY A 124 10.53 0.29 -21.99
C GLY A 124 11.21 -0.89 -21.28
N ASN A 125 12.20 -0.64 -20.41
CA ASN A 125 12.92 -1.71 -19.70
C ASN A 125 12.10 -2.33 -18.55
N HIS A 126 11.01 -1.66 -18.15
CA HIS A 126 10.14 -2.06 -17.06
C HIS A 126 8.72 -2.41 -17.52
N LEU A 127 8.53 -2.64 -18.83
CA LEU A 127 7.24 -3.09 -19.39
C LEU A 127 6.91 -4.48 -18.84
N GLY A 128 5.71 -4.60 -18.26
CA GLY A 128 5.25 -5.85 -17.67
C GLY A 128 5.77 -6.14 -16.24
N ALA A 129 6.60 -5.27 -15.66
CA ALA A 129 7.12 -5.46 -14.30
C ALA A 129 6.04 -5.31 -13.21
N THR A 130 4.94 -4.63 -13.48
CA THR A 130 3.78 -4.47 -12.58
C THR A 130 2.63 -3.78 -13.30
N ASP A 131 1.41 -4.13 -12.92
CA ASP A 131 0.17 -3.44 -13.35
C ASP A 131 0.04 -2.04 -12.76
N TYR A 132 0.82 -1.72 -11.73
CA TYR A 132 0.75 -0.47 -10.99
C TYR A 132 2.06 0.31 -11.08
N PRO A 133 2.16 1.34 -11.94
CA PRO A 133 3.40 2.09 -12.11
C PRO A 133 3.73 2.99 -10.90
N TYR A 134 2.81 3.15 -9.96
CA TYR A 134 2.98 4.02 -8.79
C TYR A 134 3.17 3.19 -7.52
N PHE A 135 4.07 3.63 -6.66
CA PHE A 135 4.35 2.95 -5.40
C PHE A 135 4.89 3.92 -4.35
N ALA A 136 4.94 3.48 -3.11
CA ALA A 136 5.68 4.10 -2.03
C ALA A 136 6.84 3.19 -1.62
N VAL A 137 8.06 3.70 -1.65
CA VAL A 137 9.22 3.04 -1.04
C VAL A 137 9.12 3.23 0.46
N LEU A 138 9.22 2.14 1.21
CA LEU A 138 9.19 2.11 2.66
C LEU A 138 10.62 2.20 3.20
N ILE A 139 10.90 3.26 3.96
CA ILE A 139 12.23 3.49 4.54
C ILE A 139 12.07 3.55 6.05
N PRO A 140 12.87 2.82 6.85
CA PRO A 140 12.82 2.90 8.30
C PRO A 140 12.90 4.36 8.77
N VAL A 141 12.00 4.79 9.65
CA VAL A 141 11.92 6.21 10.07
C VAL A 141 13.22 6.72 10.70
N THR A 142 14.03 5.84 11.28
CA THR A 142 15.36 6.16 11.84
C THR A 142 16.39 6.54 10.76
N LYS A 143 16.17 6.09 9.52
CA LYS A 143 17.05 6.37 8.36
C LYS A 143 16.53 7.52 7.50
N ASP A 144 15.28 7.91 7.68
CA ASP A 144 14.62 8.95 6.87
C ASP A 144 13.95 10.03 7.74
N PRO A 145 14.73 10.79 8.55
CA PRO A 145 14.18 11.78 9.47
C PRO A 145 13.84 13.13 8.80
N LYS A 146 14.21 13.36 7.54
CA LYS A 146 14.10 14.64 6.85
C LYS A 146 12.95 14.68 5.87
N LEU A 147 12.47 15.90 5.57
CA LEU A 147 11.43 16.14 4.57
C LEU A 147 11.97 16.23 3.14
N ASP A 148 13.28 16.50 3.00
CA ASP A 148 13.92 16.68 1.70
C ASP A 148 13.76 15.44 0.82
N THR A 149 13.63 15.66 -0.48
CA THR A 149 13.60 14.57 -1.45
C THR A 149 15.00 13.98 -1.63
N TYR A 150 15.05 12.69 -1.91
CA TYR A 150 16.29 12.04 -2.31
C TYR A 150 16.75 12.56 -3.69
N LYS A 151 18.06 12.73 -3.88
CA LYS A 151 18.62 13.24 -5.13
C LYS A 151 18.36 12.32 -6.32
N THR A 152 18.33 11.01 -6.10
CA THR A 152 18.08 10.01 -7.14
C THR A 152 17.19 8.88 -6.61
N PHE A 153 16.50 8.19 -7.51
CA PHE A 153 15.73 7.00 -7.19
C PHE A 153 16.64 5.95 -6.52
N LYS A 154 17.82 5.71 -7.06
CA LYS A 154 18.81 4.76 -6.52
C LYS A 154 19.19 5.07 -5.06
N THR A 155 19.35 6.35 -4.67
CA THR A 155 19.67 6.70 -3.28
C THR A 155 18.48 6.45 -2.35
N MET A 156 17.26 6.66 -2.82
CA MET A 156 16.03 6.37 -2.09
C MET A 156 15.85 4.86 -1.85
N THR A 157 15.96 4.05 -2.90
CA THR A 157 15.81 2.59 -2.77
C THR A 157 16.90 1.97 -1.89
N LYS A 158 18.15 2.45 -2.02
CA LYS A 158 19.25 2.01 -1.15
C LYS A 158 19.00 2.30 0.34
N ALA A 159 18.27 3.36 0.68
CA ALA A 159 17.91 3.65 2.07
C ALA A 159 16.89 2.63 2.63
N SER A 160 16.01 2.09 1.78
CA SER A 160 15.09 1.01 2.14
C SER A 160 15.82 -0.33 2.36
N LEU A 161 16.78 -0.66 1.50
CA LEU A 161 17.51 -1.93 1.51
C LEU A 161 18.43 -2.13 2.72
N LYS A 162 18.88 -1.06 3.38
CA LYS A 162 19.90 -1.15 4.45
C LYS A 162 19.51 -1.97 5.68
N GLU A 163 18.23 -2.27 5.86
CA GLU A 163 17.71 -2.99 7.03
C GLU A 163 17.03 -4.31 6.65
N THR A 164 16.97 -4.59 5.37
CA THR A 164 16.39 -5.83 4.85
C THR A 164 17.51 -6.67 4.24
N ALA A 165 17.48 -7.97 4.43
CA ALA A 165 18.34 -8.90 3.71
C ALA A 165 17.90 -9.05 2.23
N ALA A 166 16.90 -8.27 1.80
CA ALA A 166 16.29 -8.35 0.49
C ALA A 166 17.14 -7.64 -0.58
N GLU A 167 17.13 -8.17 -1.78
CA GLU A 167 17.73 -7.53 -2.97
C GLU A 167 16.89 -6.36 -3.49
N HIS A 168 15.59 -6.31 -3.15
CA HIS A 168 14.64 -5.30 -3.60
C HIS A 168 14.18 -4.40 -2.45
N PRO A 169 13.94 -3.09 -2.72
CA PRO A 169 13.39 -2.20 -1.73
C PRO A 169 11.98 -2.63 -1.32
N MET A 170 11.66 -2.52 -0.04
CA MET A 170 10.31 -2.73 0.44
C MET A 170 9.40 -1.62 -0.11
N ILE A 171 8.30 -1.99 -0.74
CA ILE A 171 7.35 -1.05 -1.33
C ILE A 171 5.90 -1.39 -0.97
N ILE A 172 5.03 -0.41 -1.14
CA ILE A 172 3.58 -0.59 -1.20
C ILE A 172 3.08 0.04 -2.49
N SER A 173 2.32 -0.72 -3.27
CA SER A 173 1.78 -0.24 -4.54
C SER A 173 0.64 0.74 -4.32
N LEU A 174 0.61 1.76 -5.18
CA LEU A 174 -0.37 2.82 -5.16
C LEU A 174 -1.17 2.84 -6.47
N ARG A 175 -2.46 3.17 -6.38
CA ARG A 175 -3.32 3.40 -7.54
C ARG A 175 -3.98 4.76 -7.46
N PRO A 176 -4.16 5.46 -8.59
CA PRO A 176 -5.02 6.61 -8.64
C PRO A 176 -6.48 6.17 -8.52
N ALA A 177 -7.34 7.07 -8.04
CA ALA A 177 -8.77 6.85 -7.97
C ALA A 177 -9.56 8.05 -8.49
N LYS A 178 -10.76 7.83 -9.01
CA LYS A 178 -11.65 8.91 -9.48
C LYS A 178 -12.15 9.77 -8.33
N LYS A 179 -12.52 9.11 -7.24
CA LYS A 179 -13.04 9.74 -6.02
C LYS A 179 -12.81 8.83 -4.82
N ALA A 180 -12.83 9.41 -3.64
CA ALA A 180 -12.93 8.69 -2.38
C ALA A 180 -14.17 9.16 -1.61
N GLY A 181 -14.70 8.28 -0.76
CA GLY A 181 -15.74 8.63 0.21
C GLY A 181 -15.21 9.49 1.36
N ALA A 182 -16.08 9.84 2.29
CA ALA A 182 -15.70 10.52 3.53
C ALA A 182 -14.85 9.60 4.44
N GLU A 183 -15.20 8.32 4.45
CA GLU A 183 -14.49 7.28 5.20
C GLU A 183 -13.65 6.39 4.27
N PRO A 184 -12.54 5.80 4.77
CA PRO A 184 -11.78 4.82 4.02
C PRO A 184 -12.62 3.56 3.79
N ALA A 185 -12.42 2.92 2.64
CA ALA A 185 -13.11 1.70 2.25
C ALA A 185 -12.12 0.68 1.69
N ILE A 186 -12.40 -0.59 1.95
CA ILE A 186 -11.73 -1.69 1.25
C ILE A 186 -12.46 -1.89 -0.08
N ILE A 187 -11.69 -1.95 -1.15
CA ILE A 187 -12.19 -2.21 -2.49
C ILE A 187 -11.37 -3.31 -3.16
N GLU A 188 -11.99 -4.02 -4.07
CA GLU A 188 -11.38 -5.06 -4.90
C GLU A 188 -11.36 -4.60 -6.36
N PRO A 189 -10.31 -3.85 -6.78
CA PRO A 189 -10.25 -3.26 -8.11
C PRO A 189 -10.00 -4.27 -9.24
N ALA A 190 -9.53 -5.47 -8.91
CA ALA A 190 -9.37 -6.63 -9.79
C ALA A 190 -9.54 -7.90 -8.94
N PRO A 191 -9.82 -9.05 -9.54
CA PRO A 191 -9.88 -10.32 -8.80
C PRO A 191 -8.64 -10.51 -7.93
N GLU A 192 -8.85 -10.90 -6.68
CA GLU A 192 -7.79 -11.18 -5.70
C GLU A 192 -6.89 -9.99 -5.32
N HIS A 193 -7.18 -8.77 -5.83
CA HIS A 193 -6.45 -7.55 -5.48
C HIS A 193 -7.29 -6.67 -4.56
N ARG A 194 -6.85 -6.45 -3.33
CA ARG A 194 -7.52 -5.59 -2.36
C ARG A 194 -6.74 -4.32 -2.09
N SER A 195 -7.45 -3.23 -2.02
CA SER A 195 -6.90 -1.90 -1.76
C SER A 195 -7.70 -1.18 -0.69
N ILE A 196 -7.03 -0.30 0.06
CA ILE A 196 -7.70 0.72 0.85
C ILE A 196 -7.86 1.95 -0.04
N LEU A 197 -9.11 2.39 -0.25
CA LEU A 197 -9.44 3.64 -0.90
C LEU A 197 -9.74 4.71 0.15
N PHE A 198 -9.08 5.85 0.07
CA PHE A 198 -9.32 6.98 0.98
C PHE A 198 -9.03 8.33 0.31
N GLY A 199 -9.60 9.40 0.90
CA GLY A 199 -9.32 10.77 0.50
C GLY A 199 -8.12 11.35 1.23
N ALA A 200 -7.16 11.89 0.48
CA ALA A 200 -6.11 12.76 0.98
C ALA A 200 -6.30 14.17 0.42
N ILE A 201 -5.49 15.11 0.88
CA ILE A 201 -5.50 16.50 0.43
C ILE A 201 -4.12 16.83 -0.10
N GLY A 202 -4.07 17.39 -1.31
CA GLY A 202 -2.89 17.98 -1.90
C GLY A 202 -2.93 19.50 -1.89
N ALA A 203 -1.78 20.15 -2.02
CA ALA A 203 -1.67 21.58 -2.25
C ALA A 203 -0.44 21.91 -3.10
N LEU A 204 -0.52 22.94 -3.92
CA LEU A 204 0.64 23.50 -4.60
C LEU A 204 1.51 24.28 -3.61
N LYS A 205 2.81 24.34 -3.89
CA LYS A 205 3.74 25.11 -3.06
C LYS A 205 3.28 26.54 -2.91
N GLY A 206 3.15 27.01 -1.66
CA GLY A 206 2.70 28.38 -1.35
C GLY A 206 1.19 28.60 -1.44
N SER A 207 0.39 27.63 -1.90
CA SER A 207 -1.06 27.72 -1.95
C SER A 207 -1.69 27.16 -0.68
N LYS A 208 -2.77 27.82 -0.22
CA LYS A 208 -3.67 27.32 0.84
C LYS A 208 -4.86 26.55 0.27
N THR A 209 -5.02 26.51 -1.05
CA THR A 209 -6.14 25.84 -1.70
C THR A 209 -5.97 24.32 -1.60
N ALA A 210 -6.91 23.68 -0.94
CA ALA A 210 -6.96 22.21 -0.86
C ALA A 210 -7.40 21.62 -2.20
N ILE A 211 -6.67 20.60 -2.64
CA ILE A 211 -6.96 19.85 -3.85
C ILE A 211 -7.29 18.42 -3.42
N PRO A 212 -8.49 17.89 -3.73
CA PRO A 212 -8.83 16.51 -3.44
C PRO A 212 -7.82 15.54 -4.08
N PHE A 213 -7.36 14.57 -3.28
CA PHE A 213 -6.37 13.60 -3.68
C PHE A 213 -6.83 12.19 -3.30
N PRO A 214 -7.75 11.58 -4.08
CA PRO A 214 -8.17 10.20 -3.82
C PRO A 214 -7.03 9.24 -4.13
N LEU A 215 -6.79 8.30 -3.23
CA LEU A 215 -5.66 7.38 -3.28
C LEU A 215 -6.09 5.98 -2.91
N GLN A 216 -5.56 5.00 -3.61
CA GLN A 216 -5.65 3.59 -3.24
C GLN A 216 -4.26 3.10 -2.83
N VAL A 217 -4.24 2.35 -1.73
CA VAL A 217 -3.06 1.60 -1.26
C VAL A 217 -3.38 0.12 -1.44
N VAL A 218 -2.65 -0.57 -2.32
CA VAL A 218 -2.83 -2.00 -2.56
C VAL A 218 -2.13 -2.76 -1.44
N PHE A 219 -2.84 -3.60 -0.71
CA PHE A 219 -2.29 -4.33 0.43
C PHE A 219 -2.34 -5.85 0.26
N GLU A 220 -3.09 -6.35 -0.69
CA GLU A 220 -3.21 -7.77 -1.01
C GLU A 220 -3.41 -7.95 -2.51
N GLY A 221 -2.87 -9.03 -3.06
CA GLY A 221 -3.03 -9.41 -4.45
C GLY A 221 -1.99 -10.45 -4.86
N PHE A 222 -2.11 -10.90 -6.12
CA PHE A 222 -1.11 -11.72 -6.77
C PHE A 222 -0.57 -10.95 -7.96
N GLY A 223 0.74 -10.71 -8.00
CA GLY A 223 1.43 -10.21 -9.20
C GLY A 223 1.48 -11.33 -10.24
N GLU A 224 1.24 -11.03 -11.51
CA GLU A 224 1.64 -11.94 -12.58
C GLU A 224 3.17 -12.08 -12.52
N GLN A 225 3.64 -13.33 -12.37
CA GLN A 225 5.06 -13.67 -12.38
C GLN A 225 5.58 -13.73 -13.81
#